data_c272b7266a97ad5006266b238f2f630a
#
_entry.id   c272b7266a97ad5006266b238f2f630a
#
_cell.length_a   1.000
_cell.length_b   1.000
_cell.length_c   1.000
_cell.angle_alpha   90.00
_cell.angle_beta   90.00
_cell.angle_gamma   90.00
#
_symmetry.space_group_name_H-M   'P 1'
#
loop_
_entity.id
_entity.type
_entity.pdbx_description
1 polymer ?
#
loop_
_entity_poly.entity_id
_entity_poly.type
_entity_poly.pdbx_seq_one_letter_code
_entity_poly.pdbx_strand_id
1 'polypeptide(L)'
;MLKKITVVALFIGLTSFGQTELKFNLATAPLLVPNIGIEVKLSEKLGYQLDTSASFYNDIEGSPFHMTQIFNEFRFYPNKNEKRSFFIGAHVGYGMYNIRLPRWIANLSGSEFKEEGSYQYGRNAYYGITIGKKIPLKNEKFGLEIFIGGGSSQSNYKYYNKNEQRIFAITNYKRKFNKSGEELPYRGGLMLTYKL
;
A
#
# COMPACT_ATOMS: atom_id res chain seq x y z
N MET A 1 -23.48 20.43 12.08
CA MET A 1 -23.55 20.97 10.72
C MET A 1 -22.19 21.33 10.13
N LEU A 2 -21.33 22.04 10.81
CA LEU A 2 -20.00 22.47 10.30
C LEU A 2 -19.15 21.33 9.73
N LYS A 3 -19.06 20.18 10.43
CA LYS A 3 -18.25 19.02 9.99
C LYS A 3 -18.72 18.42 8.64
N LYS A 4 -20.00 18.45 8.34
CA LYS A 4 -20.53 17.98 7.04
C LYS A 4 -20.22 18.96 5.90
N ILE A 5 -20.25 20.26 6.20
CA ILE A 5 -19.92 21.32 5.22
C ILE A 5 -18.42 21.28 4.88
N THR A 6 -17.55 21.03 5.86
CA THR A 6 -16.09 20.90 5.63
C THR A 6 -15.76 19.73 4.71
N VAL A 7 -16.42 18.58 4.89
CA VAL A 7 -16.21 17.40 4.04
C VAL A 7 -16.70 17.67 2.60
N VAL A 8 -17.87 18.31 2.45
CA VAL A 8 -18.41 18.68 1.12
C VAL A 8 -17.51 19.73 0.44
N ALA A 9 -17.03 20.73 1.18
CA ALA A 9 -16.09 21.73 0.65
C ALA A 9 -14.75 21.13 0.24
N LEU A 10 -14.26 20.12 0.96
CA LEU A 10 -13.05 19.37 0.59
C LEU A 10 -13.26 18.61 -0.73
N PHE A 11 -14.43 17.97 -0.91
CA PHE A 11 -14.77 17.27 -2.16
C PHE A 11 -14.94 18.23 -3.34
N ILE A 12 -15.59 19.37 -3.15
CA ILE A 12 -15.75 20.40 -4.20
C ILE A 12 -14.39 21.01 -4.56
N GLY A 13 -13.51 21.22 -3.59
CA GLY A 13 -12.13 21.67 -3.83
C GLY A 13 -11.33 20.69 -4.71
N LEU A 14 -11.50 19.39 -4.51
CA LEU A 14 -10.83 18.35 -5.31
C LEU A 14 -11.29 18.33 -6.78
N THR A 15 -12.55 18.68 -7.06
CA THR A 15 -13.06 18.73 -8.44
C THR A 15 -12.68 20.01 -9.20
N SER A 16 -12.26 21.05 -8.49
CA SER A 16 -11.81 22.32 -9.10
C SER A 16 -10.33 22.29 -9.52
N PHE A 17 -9.54 21.35 -9.02
CA PHE A 17 -8.13 21.21 -9.37
C PHE A 17 -7.95 20.08 -10.39
N GLY A 18 -8.04 20.40 -11.68
CA GLY A 18 -7.55 19.55 -12.76
C GLY A 18 -8.16 18.13 -12.81
N GLN A 19 -7.69 17.36 -13.74
CA GLN A 19 -8.16 15.98 -13.94
C GLN A 19 -7.89 15.11 -12.71
N THR A 20 -8.96 14.55 -12.17
CA THR A 20 -8.91 13.58 -11.07
C THR A 20 -9.04 12.17 -11.65
N GLU A 21 -8.24 11.24 -11.19
CA GLU A 21 -8.29 9.83 -11.57
C GLU A 21 -8.61 8.95 -10.37
N LEU A 22 -9.60 8.07 -10.53
CA LEU A 22 -9.82 6.95 -9.61
C LEU A 22 -8.96 5.77 -10.06
N LYS A 23 -8.48 4.98 -9.10
CA LYS A 23 -7.58 3.85 -9.36
C LYS A 23 -7.98 2.62 -8.59
N PHE A 24 -7.84 1.47 -9.23
CA PHE A 24 -8.08 0.15 -8.64
C PHE A 24 -6.96 -0.81 -9.02
N ASN A 25 -6.35 -1.47 -8.05
CA ASN A 25 -5.22 -2.36 -8.27
C ASN A 25 -5.69 -3.76 -8.68
N LEU A 26 -5.52 -4.09 -9.95
CA LEU A 26 -5.87 -5.38 -10.51
C LEU A 26 -4.95 -6.50 -10.03
N ALA A 27 -3.70 -6.19 -9.67
CA ALA A 27 -2.75 -7.22 -9.22
C ALA A 27 -3.04 -7.72 -7.81
N THR A 28 -3.64 -6.90 -6.95
CA THR A 28 -4.00 -7.27 -5.58
C THR A 28 -5.43 -7.78 -5.45
N ALA A 29 -6.28 -7.52 -6.43
CA ALA A 29 -7.67 -7.95 -6.42
C ALA A 29 -7.85 -9.49 -6.36
N PRO A 30 -7.11 -10.32 -7.11
CA PRO A 30 -7.20 -11.78 -7.01
C PRO A 30 -6.74 -12.31 -5.65
N LEU A 31 -5.90 -11.56 -4.95
CA LEU A 31 -5.46 -11.88 -3.58
C LEU A 31 -6.49 -11.44 -2.54
N LEU A 32 -7.63 -10.90 -3.00
CA LEU A 32 -8.68 -10.33 -2.17
C LEU A 32 -8.16 -9.24 -1.22
N VAL A 33 -7.14 -8.51 -1.63
CA VAL A 33 -6.61 -7.31 -0.96
C VAL A 33 -6.96 -6.09 -1.82
N PRO A 34 -8.20 -5.58 -1.77
CA PRO A 34 -8.57 -4.41 -2.52
C PRO A 34 -7.63 -3.25 -2.20
N ASN A 35 -7.13 -2.62 -3.26
CA ASN A 35 -6.34 -1.40 -3.18
C ASN A 35 -6.96 -0.38 -4.13
N ILE A 36 -7.41 0.72 -3.57
CA ILE A 36 -8.05 1.82 -4.28
C ILE A 36 -7.27 3.10 -4.06
N GLY A 37 -7.28 3.97 -5.06
CA GLY A 37 -6.59 5.24 -5.00
C GLY A 37 -7.32 6.36 -5.72
N ILE A 38 -6.95 7.57 -5.38
CA ILE A 38 -7.33 8.79 -6.07
C ILE A 38 -6.08 9.60 -6.37
N GLU A 39 -5.92 10.03 -7.60
CA GLU A 39 -4.85 10.95 -7.99
C GLU A 39 -5.45 12.25 -8.48
N VAL A 40 -4.90 13.36 -8.01
CA VAL A 40 -5.23 14.72 -8.42
C VAL A 40 -4.03 15.34 -9.13
N LYS A 41 -4.25 15.86 -10.32
CA LYS A 41 -3.23 16.60 -11.07
C LYS A 41 -3.08 17.99 -10.46
N LEU A 42 -1.93 18.28 -9.87
CA LEU A 42 -1.62 19.57 -9.27
C LEU A 42 -1.07 20.58 -10.30
N SER A 43 -0.33 20.08 -11.28
CA SER A 43 0.19 20.86 -12.41
C SER A 43 0.49 19.94 -13.60
N GLU A 44 1.02 20.48 -14.70
CA GLU A 44 1.42 19.68 -15.86
C GLU A 44 2.44 18.57 -15.52
N LYS A 45 3.25 18.79 -14.50
CA LYS A 45 4.33 17.88 -14.11
C LYS A 45 4.17 17.30 -12.71
N LEU A 46 3.19 17.73 -11.94
CA LEU A 46 3.01 17.30 -10.55
C LEU A 46 1.63 16.70 -10.34
N GLY A 47 1.59 15.57 -9.66
CA GLY A 47 0.38 14.92 -9.17
C GLY A 47 0.50 14.60 -7.68
N TYR A 48 -0.64 14.43 -7.05
CA TYR A 48 -0.75 13.90 -5.70
C TYR A 48 -1.69 12.70 -5.70
N GLN A 49 -1.23 11.60 -5.14
CA GLN A 49 -2.03 10.40 -5.00
C GLN A 49 -2.21 10.04 -3.53
N LEU A 50 -3.42 9.67 -3.20
CA LEU A 50 -3.78 8.98 -1.97
C LEU A 50 -4.28 7.59 -2.36
N ASP A 51 -3.71 6.53 -1.79
CA ASP A 51 -4.24 5.18 -1.97
C ASP A 51 -4.31 4.42 -0.65
N THR A 52 -5.22 3.47 -0.59
CA THR A 52 -5.42 2.60 0.55
C THR A 52 -5.63 1.17 0.12
N SER A 53 -5.11 0.24 0.89
CA SER A 53 -5.37 -1.19 0.74
C SER A 53 -5.81 -1.80 2.06
N ALA A 54 -6.66 -2.82 1.97
CA ALA A 54 -7.14 -3.52 3.15
C ALA A 54 -7.38 -5.00 2.85
N SER A 55 -7.18 -5.85 3.86
CA SER A 55 -7.66 -7.22 3.88
C SER A 55 -8.28 -7.53 5.25
N PHE A 56 -9.29 -8.40 5.26
CA PHE A 56 -10.09 -8.67 6.44
C PHE A 56 -10.35 -10.17 6.63
N TYR A 57 -9.38 -11.00 6.26
CA TYR A 57 -9.52 -12.46 6.41
C TYR A 57 -9.31 -12.86 7.85
N ASN A 58 -10.30 -13.55 8.42
CA ASN A 58 -10.24 -14.02 9.79
C ASN A 58 -9.41 -15.29 9.94
N ASP A 59 -9.31 -16.08 8.88
CA ASP A 59 -8.62 -17.38 8.93
C ASP A 59 -7.94 -17.69 7.61
N ILE A 60 -6.61 -17.54 7.59
CA ILE A 60 -5.74 -18.10 6.57
C ILE A 60 -4.77 -19.03 7.28
N GLU A 61 -4.85 -20.33 7.03
CA GLU A 61 -4.04 -21.35 7.71
C GLU A 61 -4.12 -21.26 9.25
N GLY A 62 -5.32 -21.02 9.82
CA GLY A 62 -5.55 -20.90 11.24
C GLY A 62 -5.08 -19.58 11.86
N SER A 63 -4.88 -18.54 11.06
CA SER A 63 -4.37 -17.25 11.54
C SER A 63 -5.04 -16.08 10.83
N PRO A 64 -5.21 -14.94 11.49
CA PRO A 64 -5.79 -13.76 10.86
C PRO A 64 -4.86 -13.21 9.77
N PHE A 65 -5.47 -12.65 8.73
CA PHE A 65 -4.78 -11.88 7.71
C PHE A 65 -5.49 -10.52 7.55
N HIS A 66 -5.35 -9.68 8.57
CA HIS A 66 -5.90 -8.34 8.57
C HIS A 66 -4.77 -7.35 8.29
N MET A 67 -4.97 -6.53 7.28
CA MET A 67 -4.02 -5.48 6.90
C MET A 67 -4.80 -4.26 6.45
N THR A 68 -4.38 -3.10 6.89
CA THR A 68 -4.84 -1.81 6.35
C THR A 68 -3.62 -0.93 6.15
N GLN A 69 -3.50 -0.34 4.97
CA GLN A 69 -2.42 0.57 4.63
C GLN A 69 -2.98 1.79 3.93
N ILE A 70 -2.37 2.93 4.17
CA ILE A 70 -2.64 4.19 3.49
C ILE A 70 -1.32 4.82 3.06
N PHE A 71 -1.26 5.29 1.82
CA PHE A 71 -0.10 5.94 1.25
C PHE A 71 -0.47 7.30 0.69
N ASN A 72 0.35 8.29 0.99
CA ASN A 72 0.34 9.61 0.39
C ASN A 72 1.57 9.73 -0.50
N GLU A 73 1.40 10.13 -1.76
CA GLU A 73 2.47 10.15 -2.74
C GLU A 73 2.41 11.43 -3.59
N PHE A 74 3.52 12.14 -3.65
CA PHE A 74 3.74 13.20 -4.63
C PHE A 74 4.46 12.62 -5.84
N ARG A 75 3.91 12.88 -7.03
CA ARG A 75 4.37 12.33 -8.31
C ARG A 75 4.91 13.42 -9.20
N PHE A 76 6.07 13.17 -9.77
CA PHE A 76 6.68 13.99 -10.79
C PHE A 76 6.64 13.28 -12.14
N TYR A 77 6.11 13.97 -13.15
CA TYR A 77 5.99 13.55 -14.54
C TYR A 77 6.98 14.32 -15.39
N PRO A 78 8.14 13.74 -15.77
CA PRO A 78 9.17 14.46 -16.54
C PRO A 78 8.70 14.82 -17.95
N ASN A 79 7.85 14.00 -18.55
CA ASN A 79 7.34 14.19 -19.91
C ASN A 79 5.97 14.87 -19.91
N LYS A 80 5.81 15.93 -20.71
CA LYS A 80 4.53 16.65 -20.87
C LYS A 80 3.45 15.85 -21.61
N ASN A 81 3.82 14.79 -22.34
CA ASN A 81 2.88 13.96 -23.09
C ASN A 81 2.11 13.02 -22.15
N GLU A 82 0.88 13.35 -21.84
CA GLU A 82 -0.02 12.59 -20.94
C GLU A 82 -0.29 11.15 -21.41
N LYS A 83 -0.11 10.86 -22.70
CA LYS A 83 -0.48 9.55 -23.27
C LYS A 83 0.44 8.39 -22.87
N ARG A 84 1.67 8.66 -22.36
CA ARG A 84 2.61 7.60 -21.90
C ARG A 84 3.52 8.14 -20.80
N SER A 85 2.96 8.63 -19.71
CA SER A 85 3.73 9.30 -18.68
C SER A 85 4.44 8.32 -17.78
N PHE A 86 5.76 8.28 -17.87
CA PHE A 86 6.60 7.79 -16.79
C PHE A 86 6.51 8.77 -15.63
N PHE A 87 6.52 8.26 -14.41
CA PHE A 87 6.56 9.08 -13.21
C PHE A 87 7.53 8.53 -12.17
N ILE A 88 8.00 9.44 -11.34
CA ILE A 88 8.74 9.16 -10.12
C ILE A 88 7.94 9.78 -8.98
N GLY A 89 7.66 9.00 -7.94
CA GLY A 89 6.93 9.45 -6.77
C GLY A 89 7.78 9.40 -5.50
N ALA A 90 7.54 10.32 -4.59
CA ALA A 90 8.00 10.24 -3.21
C ALA A 90 6.79 9.99 -2.33
N HIS A 91 6.84 8.97 -1.48
CA HIS A 91 5.69 8.57 -0.68
C HIS A 91 6.01 8.39 0.79
N VAL A 92 5.00 8.62 1.60
CA VAL A 92 4.92 8.22 3.00
C VAL A 92 3.66 7.40 3.21
N GLY A 93 3.73 6.42 4.08
CA GLY A 93 2.60 5.56 4.36
C GLY A 93 2.53 5.13 5.81
N TYR A 94 1.37 4.64 6.18
CA TYR A 94 1.13 4.04 7.47
C TYR A 94 0.28 2.79 7.29
N GLY A 95 0.60 1.74 8.05
CA GLY A 95 -0.14 0.50 8.03
C GLY A 95 -0.34 -0.08 9.42
N MET A 96 -1.45 -0.76 9.58
CA MET A 96 -1.73 -1.63 10.72
C MET A 96 -1.95 -3.03 10.20
N TYR A 97 -1.51 -4.02 10.94
CA TYR A 97 -1.65 -5.40 10.55
C TYR A 97 -1.83 -6.32 11.74
N ASN A 98 -2.56 -7.38 11.48
CA ASN A 98 -2.72 -8.55 12.33
C ASN A 98 -2.62 -9.75 11.39
N ILE A 99 -1.40 -10.22 11.16
CA ILE A 99 -1.11 -11.19 10.12
C ILE A 99 -0.11 -12.24 10.55
N ARG A 100 -0.24 -13.39 9.91
CA ARG A 100 0.81 -14.39 9.82
C ARG A 100 1.38 -14.38 8.41
N LEU A 101 2.69 -14.40 8.29
CA LEU A 101 3.33 -14.61 7.00
C LEU A 101 3.02 -16.03 6.48
N PRO A 102 2.59 -16.18 5.22
CA PRO A 102 2.47 -17.49 4.59
C PRO A 102 3.76 -18.31 4.77
N ARG A 103 3.65 -19.62 4.96
CA ARG A 103 4.80 -20.51 5.25
C ARG A 103 5.93 -20.38 4.25
N TRP A 104 5.61 -20.21 2.97
CA TRP A 104 6.62 -20.07 1.93
C TRP A 104 7.43 -18.76 2.05
N ILE A 105 6.80 -17.65 2.46
CA ILE A 105 7.50 -16.39 2.74
C ILE A 105 8.32 -16.51 4.03
N ALA A 106 7.74 -17.11 5.06
CA ALA A 106 8.42 -17.35 6.32
C ALA A 106 9.68 -18.19 6.12
N ASN A 107 9.62 -19.23 5.29
CA ASN A 107 10.78 -20.07 4.97
C ASN A 107 11.84 -19.30 4.19
N LEU A 108 11.46 -18.46 3.22
CA LEU A 108 12.41 -17.61 2.47
C LEU A 108 13.07 -16.56 3.38
N SER A 109 12.36 -16.04 4.35
CA SER A 109 12.84 -15.01 5.28
C SER A 109 13.64 -15.57 6.45
N GLY A 110 13.75 -16.90 6.58
CA GLY A 110 14.39 -17.55 7.72
C GLY A 110 13.68 -17.27 9.06
N SER A 111 12.40 -16.92 9.02
CA SER A 111 11.62 -16.68 10.23
C SER A 111 11.14 -18.02 10.80
N GLU A 112 11.78 -18.45 11.87
CA GLU A 112 11.43 -19.68 12.57
C GLU A 112 10.19 -19.50 13.49
N PHE A 113 9.02 -19.16 12.93
CA PHE A 113 7.78 -19.26 13.67
C PHE A 113 7.31 -20.72 13.62
N LYS A 114 7.69 -21.49 14.65
CA LYS A 114 7.38 -22.92 14.76
C LYS A 114 5.98 -23.21 15.29
N GLU A 115 5.33 -22.25 15.94
CA GLU A 115 4.00 -22.49 16.48
C GLU A 115 2.90 -22.25 15.44
N GLU A 116 2.14 -23.30 15.19
CA GLU A 116 0.94 -23.22 14.36
C GLU A 116 -0.08 -22.24 14.96
N GLY A 117 -0.64 -21.35 14.12
CA GLY A 117 -1.59 -20.32 14.57
C GLY A 117 -0.97 -19.09 15.24
N SER A 118 0.37 -18.96 15.30
CA SER A 118 0.99 -17.71 15.77
C SER A 118 0.91 -16.60 14.72
N TYR A 119 0.75 -15.36 15.16
CA TYR A 119 0.60 -14.19 14.30
C TYR A 119 1.30 -12.97 14.87
N GLN A 120 1.47 -11.96 14.01
CA GLN A 120 2.03 -10.67 14.37
C GLN A 120 0.93 -9.61 14.35
N TYR A 121 0.87 -8.82 15.41
CA TYR A 121 0.04 -7.64 15.50
C TYR A 121 0.94 -6.41 15.59
N GLY A 122 0.76 -5.46 14.70
CA GLY A 122 1.63 -4.29 14.67
C GLY A 122 1.20 -3.20 13.73
N ARG A 123 2.12 -2.26 13.58
CA ARG A 123 1.98 -1.10 12.71
C ARG A 123 3.31 -0.79 12.04
N ASN A 124 3.22 -0.26 10.82
CA ASN A 124 4.37 0.15 10.03
C ASN A 124 4.22 1.62 9.63
N ALA A 125 5.33 2.32 9.67
CA ALA A 125 5.51 3.58 8.94
C ALA A 125 6.41 3.30 7.73
N TYR A 126 6.03 3.83 6.57
CA TYR A 126 6.73 3.64 5.31
C TYR A 126 7.17 4.99 4.76
N TYR A 127 8.35 5.05 4.18
CA TYR A 127 8.81 6.19 3.38
C TYR A 127 9.77 5.72 2.30
N GLY A 128 9.58 6.26 1.10
CA GLY A 128 10.35 5.80 -0.03
C GLY A 128 9.98 6.46 -1.34
N ILE A 129 10.35 5.76 -2.41
CA ILE A 129 10.13 6.21 -3.77
C ILE A 129 9.31 5.20 -4.56
N THR A 130 8.57 5.68 -5.53
CA THR A 130 7.81 4.90 -6.51
C THR A 130 8.26 5.28 -7.90
N ILE A 131 8.36 4.31 -8.78
CA ILE A 131 8.47 4.52 -10.22
C ILE A 131 7.33 3.81 -10.91
N GLY A 132 6.84 4.39 -12.00
CA GLY A 132 5.76 3.77 -12.74
C GLY A 132 5.51 4.43 -14.09
N LYS A 133 4.57 3.83 -14.81
CA LYS A 133 4.20 4.26 -16.15
C LYS A 133 2.70 4.14 -16.36
N LYS A 134 2.07 5.21 -16.84
CA LYS A 134 0.69 5.23 -17.29
C LYS A 134 0.60 4.82 -18.75
N ILE A 135 -0.36 3.99 -19.09
CA ILE A 135 -0.64 3.46 -20.42
C ILE A 135 -2.09 3.79 -20.75
N PRO A 136 -2.38 4.70 -21.68
CA PRO A 136 -3.75 5.02 -22.07
C PRO A 136 -4.39 3.85 -22.79
N LEU A 137 -5.67 3.63 -22.56
CA LEU A 137 -6.49 2.68 -23.32
C LEU A 137 -7.19 3.40 -24.49
N LYS A 138 -7.85 2.61 -25.36
CA LYS A 138 -8.59 3.15 -26.52
C LYS A 138 -9.67 4.16 -26.09
N ASN A 139 -10.35 3.88 -24.98
CA ASN A 139 -11.25 4.83 -24.35
C ASN A 139 -10.41 5.77 -23.47
N GLU A 140 -10.41 7.06 -23.81
CA GLU A 140 -9.59 8.09 -23.13
C GLU A 140 -9.92 8.27 -21.64
N LYS A 141 -11.08 7.82 -21.19
CA LYS A 141 -11.44 7.82 -19.76
C LYS A 141 -10.71 6.73 -18.96
N PHE A 142 -10.27 5.65 -19.61
CA PHE A 142 -9.61 4.54 -18.95
C PHE A 142 -8.12 4.48 -19.28
N GLY A 143 -7.35 4.00 -18.33
CA GLY A 143 -5.92 3.74 -18.49
C GLY A 143 -5.47 2.59 -17.62
N LEU A 144 -4.25 2.16 -17.85
CA LEU A 144 -3.52 1.25 -16.98
C LEU A 144 -2.31 1.97 -16.42
N GLU A 145 -1.93 1.64 -15.21
CA GLU A 145 -0.71 2.12 -14.59
C GLU A 145 0.05 0.95 -13.96
N ILE A 146 1.29 0.77 -14.38
CA ILE A 146 2.20 -0.21 -13.79
C ILE A 146 3.15 0.55 -12.89
N PHE A 147 3.33 0.11 -11.66
CA PHE A 147 4.23 0.76 -10.72
C PHE A 147 4.88 -0.23 -9.74
N ILE A 148 6.02 0.18 -9.22
CA ILE A 148 6.70 -0.44 -8.10
C ILE A 148 7.25 0.64 -7.18
N GLY A 149 7.16 0.43 -5.88
CA GLY A 149 7.65 1.35 -4.86
C GLY A 149 8.27 0.62 -3.70
N GLY A 150 9.26 1.27 -3.11
CA GLY A 150 10.00 0.72 -1.99
C GLY A 150 10.77 1.80 -1.25
N GLY A 151 11.43 1.40 -0.19
CA GLY A 151 12.18 2.24 0.71
C GLY A 151 12.19 1.65 2.10
N SER A 152 12.27 2.48 3.12
CA SER A 152 12.35 2.01 4.49
C SER A 152 10.97 1.72 5.09
N SER A 153 10.89 0.60 5.80
CA SER A 153 9.73 0.18 6.59
C SER A 153 10.10 0.13 8.06
N GLN A 154 9.50 0.99 8.86
CA GLN A 154 9.70 1.05 10.30
C GLN A 154 8.53 0.36 11.00
N SER A 155 8.81 -0.80 11.58
CA SER A 155 7.79 -1.67 12.17
C SER A 155 7.84 -1.68 13.69
N ASN A 156 6.67 -1.62 14.31
CA ASN A 156 6.50 -1.88 15.74
C ASN A 156 5.43 -2.95 15.91
N TYR A 157 5.83 -4.13 16.35
CA TYR A 157 4.94 -5.28 16.41
C TYR A 157 5.18 -6.18 17.61
N LYS A 158 4.17 -6.99 17.92
CA LYS A 158 4.17 -8.00 18.95
C LYS A 158 3.74 -9.33 18.34
N TYR A 159 4.20 -10.41 18.95
CA TYR A 159 3.84 -11.76 18.56
C TYR A 159 2.79 -12.33 19.53
N TYR A 160 1.86 -13.10 18.99
CA TYR A 160 0.82 -13.79 19.72
C TYR A 160 0.72 -15.24 19.26
N ASN A 161 0.38 -16.15 20.18
CA ASN A 161 0.01 -17.52 19.84
C ASN A 161 -1.47 -17.59 19.43
N LYS A 162 -1.92 -18.78 19.04
CA LYS A 162 -3.33 -19.05 18.68
C LYS A 162 -4.33 -18.76 19.82
N ASN A 163 -3.88 -18.73 21.06
CA ASN A 163 -4.69 -18.46 22.24
C ASN A 163 -4.63 -16.99 22.66
N GLU A 164 -4.20 -16.09 21.76
CA GLU A 164 -4.04 -14.65 21.97
C GLU A 164 -3.07 -14.28 23.11
N GLN A 165 -2.24 -15.22 23.55
CA GLN A 165 -1.22 -14.95 24.55
C GLN A 165 0.02 -14.37 23.87
N ARG A 166 0.57 -13.29 24.46
CA ARG A 166 1.77 -12.66 23.94
C ARG A 166 3.00 -13.57 24.07
N ILE A 167 3.66 -13.80 22.95
CA ILE A 167 4.93 -14.53 22.90
C ILE A 167 6.06 -13.51 22.95
N PHE A 168 6.99 -13.70 23.89
CA PHE A 168 8.23 -12.94 23.92
C PHE A 168 9.24 -13.62 23.01
N ALA A 169 9.70 -12.93 21.98
CA ALA A 169 10.73 -13.45 21.10
C ALA A 169 11.99 -13.78 21.93
N ILE A 170 12.47 -15.00 21.83
CA ILE A 170 13.76 -15.40 22.41
C ILE A 170 14.82 -14.63 21.65
N THR A 171 15.59 -13.81 22.36
CA THR A 171 16.47 -12.76 21.82
C THR A 171 17.69 -13.24 21.05
N ASN A 172 17.89 -14.55 20.86
CA ASN A 172 19.12 -15.12 20.32
C ASN A 172 19.10 -15.45 18.82
N TYR A 173 18.02 -15.14 18.08
CA TYR A 173 17.98 -15.40 16.64
C TYR A 173 18.45 -14.19 15.85
N LYS A 174 19.56 -14.35 15.13
CA LYS A 174 19.97 -13.44 14.06
C LYS A 174 18.96 -13.56 12.92
N ARG A 175 17.91 -12.72 12.94
CA ARG A 175 16.95 -12.64 11.84
C ARG A 175 17.63 -11.96 10.65
N LYS A 176 17.64 -12.64 9.51
CA LYS A 176 18.17 -12.09 8.27
C LYS A 176 17.20 -11.11 7.60
N PHE A 177 15.93 -11.25 7.89
CA PHE A 177 14.83 -10.50 7.27
C PHE A 177 13.73 -10.20 8.30
N ASN A 178 12.83 -9.24 8.02
CA ASN A 178 11.71 -8.87 8.89
C ASN A 178 12.12 -8.14 10.18
N LYS A 179 12.98 -7.16 10.03
CA LYS A 179 13.36 -6.22 11.10
C LYS A 179 12.72 -4.87 10.84
N SER A 180 12.58 -4.07 11.90
CA SER A 180 12.29 -2.65 11.74
C SER A 180 13.46 -1.94 11.06
N GLY A 181 13.17 -1.05 10.10
CA GLY A 181 14.20 -0.30 9.35
C GLY A 181 14.73 -1.01 8.11
N GLU A 182 14.05 -2.06 7.63
CA GLU A 182 14.44 -2.73 6.39
C GLU A 182 14.12 -1.88 5.17
N GLU A 183 15.04 -1.90 4.20
CA GLU A 183 14.84 -1.33 2.88
C GLU A 183 14.38 -2.43 1.92
N LEU A 184 13.16 -2.33 1.44
CA LEU A 184 12.56 -3.36 0.58
C LEU A 184 11.48 -2.77 -0.33
N PRO A 185 11.13 -3.45 -1.43
CA PRO A 185 9.91 -3.16 -2.16
C PRO A 185 8.70 -3.63 -1.34
N TYR A 186 7.77 -2.73 -1.09
CA TYR A 186 6.58 -3.05 -0.27
C TYR A 186 5.26 -2.63 -0.93
N ARG A 187 5.33 -2.00 -2.10
CA ARG A 187 4.13 -1.66 -2.87
C ARG A 187 4.39 -1.82 -4.36
N GLY A 188 3.35 -2.13 -5.09
CA GLY A 188 3.41 -2.28 -6.53
C GLY A 188 2.09 -2.81 -7.08
N GLY A 189 1.97 -2.78 -8.39
CA GLY A 189 0.78 -3.33 -9.00
C GLY A 189 0.51 -2.86 -10.41
N LEU A 190 -0.66 -3.27 -10.86
CA LEU A 190 -1.29 -2.87 -12.10
C LEU A 190 -2.60 -2.16 -11.75
N MET A 191 -2.61 -0.84 -11.80
CA MET A 191 -3.81 -0.06 -11.55
C MET A 191 -4.64 0.09 -12.83
N LEU A 192 -5.93 -0.20 -12.76
CA LEU A 192 -6.92 0.33 -13.67
C LEU A 192 -7.23 1.76 -13.23
N THR A 193 -7.15 2.72 -14.15
CA THR A 193 -7.41 4.14 -13.87
C THR A 193 -8.63 4.62 -14.62
N TYR A 194 -9.42 5.47 -13.99
CA TYR A 194 -10.61 6.10 -14.57
C TYR A 194 -10.57 7.61 -14.31
N LYS A 195 -10.64 8.41 -15.40
CA LYS A 195 -10.69 9.87 -15.34
C LYS A 195 -12.12 10.34 -15.09
N LEU A 196 -12.29 11.17 -14.07
CA LEU A 196 -13.56 11.80 -13.74
C LEU A 196 -13.92 12.97 -14.67
#